data_eced57ba7c7268deb3de65cc8db06e9c
#
_entry.id   eced57ba7c7268deb3de65cc8db06e9c
#
_cell.length_a   1.000
_cell.length_b   1.000
_cell.length_c   1.000
_cell.angle_alpha   90.00
_cell.angle_beta   90.00
_cell.angle_gamma   90.00
#
_symmetry.space_group_name_H-M   'P 1'
#
loop_
_entity.id
_entity.type
_entity.pdbx_description
1 polymer ?
#
loop_
_entity_poly.entity_id
_entity_poly.type
_entity_poly.pdbx_seq_one_letter_code
_entity_poly.pdbx_strand_id
1 'polypeptide(L)'
;EKQNRHRGVFTPTDCKAHYETITVNGFPCLIVREHPKPSERAILYFFGGGMVIGPDKGDLPVMRKLCRETGCDVWFPFYPLCMEHCITETYAMVYECYRKMITLYGGGNVSTCGFSSGGALALGIAAHNNAQPEPLPQPRHIVAVSPGEVPWNDAEKVRMKALNERDVSIDYAFMVTVEKFMRHGCENVPDYMLSG
;
A
#
# COMPACT_ATOMS: atom_id res chain seq x y z
N GLU A 1 -7.63 10.00 14.98
CA GLU A 1 -6.57 10.95 15.41
C GLU A 1 -5.65 10.39 16.49
N LYS A 2 -6.14 9.80 17.59
CA LYS A 2 -5.28 9.26 18.66
C LYS A 2 -4.28 8.20 18.17
N GLN A 3 -4.67 7.34 17.27
CA GLN A 3 -3.81 6.27 16.73
C GLN A 3 -2.70 6.79 15.84
N ASN A 4 -2.87 7.95 15.19
CA ASN A 4 -1.89 8.56 14.30
C ASN A 4 -0.88 9.49 14.99
N ARG A 5 -0.97 9.74 16.31
CA ARG A 5 -0.11 10.70 17.01
C ARG A 5 1.39 10.41 16.92
N HIS A 6 1.78 9.14 16.74
CA HIS A 6 3.18 8.70 16.63
C HIS A 6 3.45 7.96 15.33
N ARG A 7 2.51 8.05 14.38
CA ARG A 7 2.54 7.41 13.07
C ARG A 7 2.72 8.46 11.98
N GLY A 8 3.18 8.04 10.83
CA GLY A 8 3.38 8.91 9.67
C GLY A 8 4.77 8.75 9.06
N VAL A 9 5.19 9.76 8.33
CA VAL A 9 6.51 9.77 7.69
C VAL A 9 7.61 9.71 8.74
N PHE A 10 8.55 8.81 8.57
CA PHE A 10 9.73 8.68 9.42
C PHE A 10 11.00 8.58 8.58
N THR A 11 12.11 9.06 9.14
CA THR A 11 13.44 8.92 8.56
C THR A 11 14.23 7.93 9.41
N PRO A 12 14.77 6.84 8.80
CA PRO A 12 15.67 5.95 9.51
C PRO A 12 16.95 6.69 9.95
N THR A 13 17.41 6.43 11.16
CA THR A 13 18.64 7.06 11.72
C THR A 13 19.73 6.03 12.01
N ASP A 14 19.48 4.75 11.80
CA ASP A 14 20.45 3.68 11.98
C ASP A 14 21.23 3.38 10.68
N CYS A 15 22.33 2.67 10.80
CA CYS A 15 23.19 2.25 9.67
C CYS A 15 22.99 0.77 9.30
N LYS A 16 21.81 0.20 9.57
CA LYS A 16 21.55 -1.24 9.34
C LYS A 16 21.17 -1.58 7.89
N ALA A 17 20.98 -0.57 7.06
CA ALA A 17 20.74 -0.67 5.63
C ALA A 17 21.07 0.67 4.97
N HIS A 18 21.02 0.73 3.65
CA HIS A 18 21.09 1.97 2.89
C HIS A 18 19.69 2.52 2.67
N TYR A 19 19.50 3.79 3.01
CA TYR A 19 18.20 4.47 2.95
C TYR A 19 18.28 5.67 2.01
N GLU A 20 17.30 5.77 1.16
CA GLU A 20 17.08 6.92 0.29
C GLU A 20 15.61 7.32 0.38
N THR A 21 15.32 8.60 0.42
CA THR A 21 13.94 9.10 0.34
C THR A 21 13.79 9.94 -0.91
N ILE A 22 12.85 9.57 -1.74
CA ILE A 22 12.46 10.33 -2.95
C ILE A 22 11.06 10.90 -2.77
N THR A 23 10.71 11.89 -3.58
CA THR A 23 9.34 12.43 -3.64
C THR A 23 8.64 11.92 -4.88
N VAL A 24 7.41 11.41 -4.70
CA VAL A 24 6.55 10.91 -5.77
C VAL A 24 5.18 11.56 -5.60
N ASN A 25 4.72 12.31 -6.60
CA ASN A 25 3.46 13.06 -6.58
C ASN A 25 3.26 13.91 -5.29
N GLY A 26 4.35 14.52 -4.79
CA GLY A 26 4.32 15.34 -3.57
C GLY A 26 4.46 14.57 -2.26
N PHE A 27 4.47 13.24 -2.28
CA PHE A 27 4.59 12.38 -1.10
C PHE A 27 5.94 11.66 -1.04
N PRO A 28 6.50 11.43 0.17
CA PRO A 28 7.76 10.73 0.30
C PRO A 28 7.61 9.23 0.03
N CYS A 29 8.65 8.65 -0.53
CA CYS A 29 8.82 7.20 -0.67
C CYS A 29 10.21 6.83 -0.17
N LEU A 30 10.28 5.97 0.85
CA LEU A 30 11.52 5.45 1.41
C LEU A 30 11.97 4.24 0.59
N ILE A 31 13.23 4.23 0.19
CA ILE A 31 13.87 3.09 -0.49
C ILE A 31 14.90 2.50 0.48
N VAL A 32 14.76 1.21 0.74
CA VAL A 32 15.66 0.43 1.61
C VAL A 32 16.47 -0.53 0.75
N ARG A 33 17.79 -0.50 0.89
CA ARG A 33 18.73 -1.36 0.14
C ARG A 33 19.72 -2.04 1.07
N GLU A 34 20.13 -3.24 0.73
CA GLU A 34 21.24 -3.93 1.41
C GLU A 34 22.60 -3.27 1.06
N HIS A 35 22.73 -2.80 -0.17
CA HIS A 35 23.95 -2.20 -0.71
C HIS A 35 23.70 -0.79 -1.25
N PRO A 36 24.75 0.06 -1.40
CA PRO A 36 24.61 1.43 -1.91
C PRO A 36 24.06 1.52 -3.33
N LYS A 37 24.32 0.48 -4.15
CA LYS A 37 23.84 0.42 -5.53
C LYS A 37 22.48 -0.30 -5.57
N PRO A 38 21.58 0.10 -6.48
CA PRO A 38 20.33 -0.63 -6.71
C PRO A 38 20.58 -2.10 -7.04
N SER A 39 19.72 -2.98 -6.54
CA SER A 39 19.71 -4.39 -6.91
C SER A 39 19.05 -4.57 -8.28
N GLU A 40 19.02 -5.82 -8.78
CA GLU A 40 18.35 -6.12 -10.05
C GLU A 40 16.83 -6.19 -9.92
N ARG A 41 16.31 -6.36 -8.71
CA ARG A 41 14.89 -6.58 -8.41
C ARG A 41 14.41 -5.70 -7.27
N ALA A 42 13.12 -5.39 -7.28
CA ALA A 42 12.53 -4.58 -6.23
C ALA A 42 11.14 -5.05 -5.81
N ILE A 43 10.80 -4.71 -4.57
CA ILE A 43 9.48 -4.93 -3.97
C ILE A 43 8.87 -3.59 -3.63
N LEU A 44 7.67 -3.32 -4.14
CA LEU A 44 6.83 -2.21 -3.69
C LEU A 44 6.02 -2.71 -2.50
N TYR A 45 6.36 -2.24 -1.30
CA TYR A 45 5.77 -2.70 -0.04
C TYR A 45 4.79 -1.68 0.53
N PHE A 46 3.58 -2.13 0.85
CA PHE A 46 2.50 -1.32 1.39
C PHE A 46 2.18 -1.69 2.83
N PHE A 47 2.15 -0.69 3.70
CA PHE A 47 1.71 -0.88 5.10
C PHE A 47 0.19 -1.07 5.19
N GLY A 48 -0.27 -1.67 6.29
CA GLY A 48 -1.68 -1.77 6.63
C GLY A 48 -2.18 -0.55 7.39
N GLY A 49 -3.47 -0.53 7.71
CA GLY A 49 -4.08 0.54 8.50
C GLY A 49 -5.41 1.05 7.94
N GLY A 50 -6.08 0.27 7.08
CA GLY A 50 -7.40 0.62 6.53
C GLY A 50 -7.40 1.89 5.70
N MET A 51 -6.28 2.28 5.10
CA MET A 51 -6.11 3.55 4.37
C MET A 51 -6.30 4.82 5.23
N VAL A 52 -6.44 4.68 6.55
CA VAL A 52 -6.68 5.79 7.48
C VAL A 52 -5.66 5.88 8.62
N ILE A 53 -4.93 4.80 8.87
CA ILE A 53 -3.87 4.75 9.89
C ILE A 53 -2.52 4.71 9.17
N GLY A 54 -1.65 5.67 9.49
CA GLY A 54 -0.32 5.79 8.90
C GLY A 54 0.66 4.70 9.37
N PRO A 55 1.79 4.57 8.68
CA PRO A 55 2.85 3.64 9.05
C PRO A 55 3.56 4.10 10.32
N ASP A 56 4.32 3.19 10.92
CA ASP A 56 5.21 3.53 12.02
C ASP A 56 6.61 2.93 11.83
N LYS A 57 7.51 3.24 12.76
CA LYS A 57 8.89 2.72 12.70
C LYS A 57 8.97 1.19 12.82
N GLY A 58 7.89 0.50 13.24
CA GLY A 58 7.79 -0.96 13.27
C GLY A 58 7.78 -1.59 11.89
N ASP A 59 7.43 -0.84 10.84
CA ASP A 59 7.54 -1.32 9.45
C ASP A 59 9.00 -1.48 8.98
N LEU A 60 9.91 -0.68 9.54
CA LEU A 60 11.31 -0.67 9.12
C LEU A 60 12.05 -2.02 9.29
N PRO A 61 11.91 -2.77 10.41
CA PRO A 61 12.44 -4.12 10.52
C PRO A 61 11.93 -5.09 9.46
N VAL A 62 10.66 -4.97 9.07
CA VAL A 62 10.05 -5.81 8.02
C VAL A 62 10.69 -5.50 6.67
N MET A 63 10.82 -4.23 6.31
CA MET A 63 11.47 -3.81 5.05
C MET A 63 12.91 -4.30 4.98
N ARG A 64 13.71 -4.14 6.06
CA ARG A 64 15.09 -4.63 6.12
C ARG A 64 15.17 -6.15 5.98
N LYS A 65 14.24 -6.87 6.62
CA LYS A 65 14.18 -8.33 6.51
C LYS A 65 13.85 -8.75 5.08
N LEU A 66 12.84 -8.13 4.45
CA LEU A 66 12.53 -8.39 3.05
C LEU A 66 13.74 -8.12 2.15
N CYS A 67 14.40 -6.98 2.31
CA CYS A 67 15.59 -6.61 1.55
C CYS A 67 16.68 -7.70 1.67
N ARG A 68 17.05 -8.08 2.90
CA ARG A 68 18.10 -9.06 3.18
C ARG A 68 17.76 -10.46 2.68
N GLU A 69 16.54 -10.95 2.94
CA GLU A 69 16.14 -12.33 2.61
C GLU A 69 15.88 -12.54 1.11
N THR A 70 15.51 -11.48 0.39
CA THR A 70 15.15 -11.58 -1.04
C THR A 70 16.24 -11.03 -1.97
N GLY A 71 17.16 -10.22 -1.46
CA GLY A 71 18.12 -9.47 -2.25
C GLY A 71 17.46 -8.39 -3.13
N CYS A 72 16.23 -8.00 -2.83
CA CYS A 72 15.49 -6.96 -3.56
C CYS A 72 15.61 -5.62 -2.83
N ASP A 73 15.62 -4.51 -3.58
CA ASP A 73 15.35 -3.21 -2.99
C ASP A 73 13.89 -3.15 -2.56
N VAL A 74 13.61 -2.48 -1.44
CA VAL A 74 12.24 -2.31 -0.94
C VAL A 74 11.84 -0.84 -1.04
N TRP A 75 10.81 -0.55 -1.80
CA TRP A 75 10.21 0.76 -1.92
C TRP A 75 9.00 0.85 -1.00
N PHE A 76 8.98 1.84 -0.12
CA PHE A 76 7.96 2.05 0.89
C PHE A 76 7.33 3.43 0.71
N PRO A 77 6.25 3.55 -0.06
CA PRO A 77 5.56 4.81 -0.24
C PRO A 77 4.80 5.19 1.05
N PHE A 78 5.01 6.41 1.53
CA PHE A 78 4.16 7.04 2.52
C PHE A 78 2.93 7.63 1.81
N TYR A 79 2.10 6.75 1.28
CA TYR A 79 0.97 7.16 0.45
C TYR A 79 -0.06 7.99 1.24
N PRO A 80 -0.78 8.93 0.57
CA PRO A 80 -1.79 9.76 1.20
C PRO A 80 -2.89 8.89 1.82
N LEU A 81 -3.32 9.26 3.03
CA LEU A 81 -4.37 8.56 3.76
C LEU A 81 -5.74 9.16 3.47
N CYS A 82 -6.76 8.32 3.45
CA CYS A 82 -8.12 8.70 3.08
C CYS A 82 -8.85 9.59 4.12
N MET A 83 -8.21 9.93 5.24
CA MET A 83 -8.72 10.96 6.15
C MET A 83 -8.59 12.38 5.60
N GLU A 84 -7.62 12.63 4.75
CA GLU A 84 -7.31 13.95 4.18
C GLU A 84 -7.30 13.94 2.66
N HIS A 85 -7.22 12.76 2.05
CA HIS A 85 -7.08 12.54 0.62
C HIS A 85 -8.10 11.54 0.08
N CYS A 86 -8.37 11.61 -1.21
CA CYS A 86 -9.18 10.61 -1.89
C CYS A 86 -8.36 9.34 -2.18
N ILE A 87 -9.02 8.18 -2.20
CA ILE A 87 -8.36 6.90 -2.55
C ILE A 87 -7.71 6.94 -3.95
N THR A 88 -8.26 7.71 -4.87
CA THR A 88 -7.67 7.90 -6.21
C THR A 88 -6.30 8.58 -6.15
N GLU A 89 -6.06 9.48 -5.19
CA GLU A 89 -4.74 10.10 -4.98
C GLU A 89 -3.74 9.06 -4.43
N THR A 90 -4.20 8.18 -3.53
CA THR A 90 -3.41 7.05 -3.06
C THR A 90 -2.95 6.19 -4.24
N TYR A 91 -3.90 5.77 -5.09
CA TYR A 91 -3.57 4.97 -6.28
C TYR A 91 -2.66 5.72 -7.27
N ALA A 92 -2.90 7.00 -7.51
CA ALA A 92 -2.05 7.82 -8.38
C ALA A 92 -0.59 7.86 -7.89
N MET A 93 -0.39 8.02 -6.57
CA MET A 93 0.97 8.03 -5.98
C MET A 93 1.64 6.66 -6.06
N VAL A 94 0.95 5.60 -5.64
CA VAL A 94 1.56 4.27 -5.59
C VAL A 94 1.78 3.68 -7.00
N TYR A 95 0.92 4.00 -7.95
CA TYR A 95 1.11 3.61 -9.35
C TYR A 95 2.27 4.36 -10.01
N GLU A 96 2.48 5.63 -9.64
CA GLU A 96 3.66 6.37 -10.08
C GLU A 96 4.95 5.78 -9.49
N CYS A 97 4.95 5.32 -8.23
CA CYS A 97 6.06 4.54 -7.68
C CYS A 97 6.31 3.28 -8.53
N TYR A 98 5.26 2.54 -8.84
CA TYR A 98 5.35 1.34 -9.67
C TYR A 98 5.95 1.64 -11.05
N ARG A 99 5.50 2.70 -11.72
CA ARG A 99 6.03 3.14 -13.02
C ARG A 99 7.52 3.47 -12.96
N LYS A 100 7.96 4.21 -11.94
CA LYS A 100 9.37 4.52 -11.72
C LYS A 100 10.21 3.26 -11.48
N MET A 101 9.66 2.31 -10.73
CA MET A 101 10.32 1.01 -10.49
C MET A 101 10.44 0.19 -11.78
N ILE A 102 9.40 0.12 -12.61
CA ILE A 102 9.47 -0.56 -13.93
C ILE A 102 10.55 0.08 -14.81
N THR A 103 10.67 1.41 -14.78
CA THR A 103 11.72 2.12 -15.53
C THR A 103 13.12 1.80 -15.01
N LEU A 104 13.28 1.69 -13.69
CA LEU A 104 14.61 1.49 -13.06
C LEU A 104 15.06 0.03 -13.08
N TYR A 105 14.15 -0.92 -12.79
CA TYR A 105 14.47 -2.33 -12.61
C TYR A 105 14.08 -3.20 -13.82
N GLY A 106 13.27 -2.66 -14.72
CA GLY A 106 12.72 -3.38 -15.87
C GLY A 106 11.46 -4.18 -15.54
N GLY A 107 10.65 -4.42 -16.58
CA GLY A 107 9.48 -5.29 -16.49
C GLY A 107 9.87 -6.72 -16.08
N GLY A 108 9.10 -7.33 -15.17
CA GLY A 108 9.40 -8.67 -14.65
C GLY A 108 10.35 -8.72 -13.47
N ASN A 109 10.90 -7.59 -13.02
CA ASN A 109 11.79 -7.50 -11.86
C ASN A 109 11.15 -6.75 -10.66
N VAL A 110 9.92 -6.30 -10.80
CA VAL A 110 9.17 -5.62 -9.75
C VAL A 110 8.05 -6.51 -9.21
N SER A 111 7.98 -6.62 -7.91
CA SER A 111 6.91 -7.34 -7.19
C SER A 111 6.17 -6.37 -6.27
N THR A 112 4.93 -6.69 -5.91
CA THR A 112 4.15 -5.95 -4.91
C THR A 112 3.93 -6.81 -3.66
N CYS A 113 3.96 -6.20 -2.49
CA CYS A 113 3.74 -6.88 -1.22
C CYS A 113 3.01 -5.94 -0.26
N GLY A 114 2.10 -6.47 0.54
CA GLY A 114 1.43 -5.68 1.55
C GLY A 114 0.63 -6.50 2.53
N PHE A 115 0.25 -5.86 3.64
CA PHE A 115 -0.53 -6.44 4.73
C PHE A 115 -1.84 -5.67 4.93
N SER A 116 -2.96 -6.36 5.20
CA SER A 116 -4.27 -5.75 5.41
C SER A 116 -4.65 -4.84 4.23
N SER A 117 -5.01 -3.59 4.44
CA SER A 117 -5.27 -2.61 3.36
C SER A 117 -4.08 -2.44 2.40
N GLY A 118 -2.84 -2.61 2.88
CA GLY A 118 -1.66 -2.68 2.01
C GLY A 118 -1.64 -3.94 1.14
N GLY A 119 -2.21 -5.05 1.62
CA GLY A 119 -2.44 -6.25 0.82
C GLY A 119 -3.45 -6.02 -0.29
N ALA A 120 -4.53 -5.29 0.00
CA ALA A 120 -5.51 -4.85 -1.01
C ALA A 120 -4.84 -3.94 -2.06
N LEU A 121 -3.99 -2.98 -1.64
CA LEU A 121 -3.21 -2.18 -2.59
C LEU A 121 -2.27 -3.02 -3.46
N ALA A 122 -1.62 -4.04 -2.88
CA ALA A 122 -0.72 -4.91 -3.63
C ALA A 122 -1.43 -5.64 -4.77
N LEU A 123 -2.68 -6.08 -4.55
CA LEU A 123 -3.57 -6.65 -5.57
C LEU A 123 -4.11 -5.55 -6.50
N GLY A 124 -4.56 -4.45 -5.91
CA GLY A 124 -5.20 -3.34 -6.60
C GLY A 124 -4.30 -2.67 -7.64
N ILE A 125 -2.96 -2.67 -7.45
CA ILE A 125 -2.01 -2.18 -8.46
C ILE A 125 -2.13 -2.95 -9.78
N ALA A 126 -2.29 -4.28 -9.74
CA ALA A 126 -2.46 -5.08 -10.95
C ALA A 126 -3.80 -4.76 -11.65
N ALA A 127 -4.88 -4.62 -10.88
CA ALA A 127 -6.18 -4.22 -11.41
C ALA A 127 -6.16 -2.79 -11.98
N HIS A 128 -5.52 -1.85 -11.27
CA HIS A 128 -5.35 -0.47 -11.73
C HIS A 128 -4.52 -0.40 -13.01
N ASN A 129 -3.47 -1.20 -13.10
CA ASN A 129 -2.63 -1.31 -14.29
C ASN A 129 -3.45 -1.82 -15.50
N ASN A 130 -4.29 -2.84 -15.31
CA ASN A 130 -5.17 -3.35 -16.37
C ASN A 130 -6.20 -2.32 -16.86
N ALA A 131 -6.58 -1.37 -16.01
CA ALA A 131 -7.51 -0.29 -16.34
C ALA A 131 -6.85 0.88 -17.08
N GLN A 132 -5.52 0.90 -17.21
CA GLN A 132 -4.82 1.97 -17.94
C GLN A 132 -4.95 1.78 -19.46
N PRO A 133 -4.99 2.88 -20.24
CA PRO A 133 -4.99 2.80 -21.70
C PRO A 133 -3.74 2.07 -22.26
N GLU A 134 -2.60 2.27 -21.59
CA GLU A 134 -1.31 1.64 -21.92
C GLU A 134 -0.77 0.96 -20.65
N PRO A 135 -1.15 -0.31 -20.39
CA PRO A 135 -0.70 -1.00 -19.20
C PRO A 135 0.82 -1.23 -19.19
N LEU A 136 1.42 -1.06 -18.04
CA LEU A 136 2.81 -1.45 -17.79
C LEU A 136 2.92 -2.98 -17.68
N PRO A 137 4.13 -3.56 -17.75
CA PRO A 137 4.34 -4.96 -17.37
C PRO A 137 3.73 -5.25 -15.99
N GLN A 138 3.06 -6.38 -15.84
CA GLN A 138 2.46 -6.79 -14.56
C GLN A 138 3.53 -7.08 -13.49
N PRO A 139 3.19 -6.94 -12.19
CA PRO A 139 4.09 -7.37 -11.12
C PRO A 139 4.51 -8.83 -11.29
N ARG A 140 5.79 -9.11 -11.08
CA ARG A 140 6.33 -10.48 -11.15
C ARG A 140 5.66 -11.40 -10.12
N HIS A 141 5.49 -10.90 -8.91
CA HIS A 141 4.78 -11.55 -7.82
C HIS A 141 3.93 -10.53 -7.09
N ILE A 142 2.78 -10.98 -6.61
CA ILE A 142 1.91 -10.22 -5.71
C ILE A 142 1.78 -11.01 -4.41
N VAL A 143 2.18 -10.42 -3.30
CA VAL A 143 2.08 -11.02 -1.97
C VAL A 143 1.13 -10.19 -1.13
N ALA A 144 -0.12 -10.63 -1.07
CA ALA A 144 -1.17 -9.99 -0.27
C ALA A 144 -1.40 -10.80 1.01
N VAL A 145 -0.99 -10.25 2.15
CA VAL A 145 -1.16 -10.91 3.45
C VAL A 145 -2.42 -10.38 4.11
N SER A 146 -3.42 -11.24 4.29
CA SER A 146 -4.73 -10.89 4.87
C SER A 146 -5.29 -9.60 4.27
N PRO A 147 -5.48 -9.55 2.94
CA PRO A 147 -5.93 -8.32 2.28
C PRO A 147 -7.27 -7.87 2.88
N GLY A 148 -7.36 -6.57 3.18
CA GLY A 148 -8.56 -5.98 3.76
C GLY A 148 -9.49 -5.48 2.65
N GLU A 149 -10.78 -5.78 2.79
CA GLU A 149 -11.83 -5.23 1.93
C GLU A 149 -12.78 -4.34 2.73
N VAL A 150 -13.35 -3.33 2.08
CA VAL A 150 -14.47 -2.58 2.64
C VAL A 150 -15.77 -3.01 1.98
N PRO A 151 -16.93 -2.91 2.67
CA PRO A 151 -18.21 -3.30 2.09
C PRO A 151 -18.61 -2.31 1.00
N TRP A 152 -18.34 -2.65 -0.25
CA TRP A 152 -18.54 -1.78 -1.41
C TRP A 152 -19.97 -1.76 -1.97
N ASN A 153 -20.84 -2.67 -1.48
CA ASN A 153 -22.27 -2.68 -1.79
C ASN A 153 -23.11 -3.15 -0.59
N ASP A 154 -24.44 -3.05 -0.70
CA ASP A 154 -25.34 -3.38 0.40
C ASP A 154 -25.35 -4.87 0.75
N ALA A 155 -25.15 -5.78 -0.21
CA ALA A 155 -25.06 -7.21 0.03
C ALA A 155 -23.82 -7.53 0.90
N GLU A 156 -22.68 -6.93 0.60
CA GLU A 156 -21.46 -7.06 1.41
C GLU A 156 -21.65 -6.47 2.82
N LYS A 157 -22.36 -5.35 2.97
CA LYS A 157 -22.69 -4.78 4.29
C LYS A 157 -23.50 -5.75 5.13
N VAL A 158 -24.50 -6.40 4.53
CA VAL A 158 -25.30 -7.42 5.22
C VAL A 158 -24.44 -8.62 5.64
N ARG A 159 -23.60 -9.11 4.74
CA ARG A 159 -22.69 -10.23 4.99
C ARG A 159 -21.67 -9.91 6.10
N MET A 160 -20.99 -8.78 6.03
CA MET A 160 -20.02 -8.36 7.03
C MET A 160 -20.67 -8.15 8.39
N LYS A 161 -21.87 -7.54 8.42
CA LYS A 161 -22.64 -7.36 9.66
C LYS A 161 -22.98 -8.69 10.33
N ALA A 162 -23.38 -9.72 9.54
CA ALA A 162 -23.67 -11.06 10.06
C ALA A 162 -22.44 -11.76 10.65
N LEU A 163 -21.22 -11.42 10.16
CA LEU A 163 -19.97 -11.99 10.65
C LEU A 163 -19.40 -11.24 11.86
N ASN A 164 -19.89 -10.04 12.16
CA ASN A 164 -19.33 -9.15 13.18
C ASN A 164 -19.30 -9.76 14.59
N GLU A 165 -20.25 -10.62 14.93
CA GLU A 165 -20.27 -11.32 16.24
C GLU A 165 -19.17 -12.39 16.37
N ARG A 166 -18.59 -12.82 15.26
CA ARG A 166 -17.55 -13.84 15.19
C ARG A 166 -16.14 -13.25 14.97
N ASP A 167 -16.08 -12.07 14.37
CA ASP A 167 -14.81 -11.37 14.14
C ASP A 167 -14.39 -10.61 15.39
N VAL A 168 -13.31 -11.06 16.00
CA VAL A 168 -12.73 -10.43 17.21
C VAL A 168 -11.68 -9.38 16.88
N SER A 169 -11.35 -9.19 15.61
CA SER A 169 -10.24 -8.34 15.16
C SER A 169 -10.71 -7.05 14.50
N ILE A 170 -11.76 -7.13 13.69
CA ILE A 170 -12.22 -6.01 12.86
C ILE A 170 -13.71 -5.79 13.08
N ASP A 171 -14.08 -4.61 13.58
CA ASP A 171 -15.46 -4.20 13.77
C ASP A 171 -16.09 -3.76 12.44
N TYR A 172 -17.31 -4.23 12.17
CA TYR A 172 -18.10 -3.81 11.03
C TYR A 172 -18.28 -2.29 10.94
N ALA A 173 -18.52 -1.61 12.07
CA ALA A 173 -18.66 -0.16 12.10
C ALA A 173 -17.37 0.56 11.67
N PHE A 174 -16.20 0.00 12.00
CA PHE A 174 -14.91 0.50 11.52
C PHE A 174 -14.83 0.38 9.99
N MET A 175 -15.18 -0.77 9.42
CA MET A 175 -15.10 -1.01 7.97
C MET A 175 -16.04 -0.10 7.18
N VAL A 176 -17.27 0.12 7.65
CA VAL A 176 -18.21 1.08 7.05
C VAL A 176 -17.70 2.52 7.15
N THR A 177 -17.00 2.84 8.22
CA THR A 177 -16.40 4.16 8.40
C THR A 177 -15.22 4.37 7.44
N VAL A 178 -14.37 3.36 7.30
CA VAL A 178 -13.25 3.38 6.34
C VAL A 178 -13.76 3.53 4.91
N GLU A 179 -14.81 2.81 4.53
CA GLU A 179 -15.43 2.93 3.19
C GLU A 179 -15.87 4.37 2.90
N LYS A 180 -16.47 5.06 3.87
CA LYS A 180 -16.86 6.46 3.70
C LYS A 180 -15.65 7.38 3.50
N PHE A 181 -14.56 7.17 4.23
CA PHE A 181 -13.32 7.92 4.02
C PHE A 181 -12.71 7.65 2.65
N MET A 182 -12.67 6.40 2.21
CA MET A 182 -12.12 6.06 0.90
C MET A 182 -12.88 6.70 -0.26
N ARG A 183 -14.19 6.92 -0.09
CA ARG A 183 -15.04 7.61 -1.08
C ARG A 183 -15.06 9.13 -0.93
N HIS A 184 -14.58 9.67 0.19
CA HIS A 184 -14.65 11.11 0.47
C HIS A 184 -13.88 11.91 -0.57
N GLY A 185 -14.56 12.92 -1.16
CA GLY A 185 -13.98 13.79 -2.19
C GLY A 185 -13.84 13.16 -3.58
N CYS A 186 -14.38 11.96 -3.79
CA CYS A 186 -14.37 11.27 -5.08
C CYS A 186 -15.79 11.03 -5.60
N GLU A 187 -16.09 11.50 -6.80
CA GLU A 187 -17.40 11.26 -7.42
C GLU A 187 -17.55 9.82 -7.94
N ASN A 188 -16.49 9.26 -8.53
CA ASN A 188 -16.51 7.92 -9.12
C ASN A 188 -15.24 7.15 -8.71
N VAL A 189 -15.37 6.28 -7.72
CA VAL A 189 -14.29 5.38 -7.30
C VAL A 189 -14.50 4.02 -7.94
N PRO A 190 -13.57 3.52 -8.76
CA PRO A 190 -13.64 2.16 -9.29
C PRO A 190 -13.66 1.11 -8.16
N ASP A 191 -14.46 0.05 -8.33
CA ASP A 191 -14.66 -0.98 -7.28
C ASP A 191 -13.34 -1.62 -6.84
N TYR A 192 -12.41 -1.86 -7.75
CA TYR A 192 -11.10 -2.44 -7.41
C TYR A 192 -10.22 -1.57 -6.49
N MET A 193 -10.55 -0.27 -6.34
CA MET A 193 -9.86 0.60 -5.38
C MET A 193 -10.41 0.43 -3.96
N LEU A 194 -11.59 -0.14 -3.81
CA LEU A 194 -12.28 -0.36 -2.53
C LEU A 194 -12.11 -1.80 -2.03
N SER A 195 -12.02 -2.73 -2.98
CA SER A 195 -11.95 -4.17 -2.75
C SER A 195 -10.88 -4.75 -3.68
N GLY A 196 -9.84 -5.34 -3.14
CA GLY A 196 -8.71 -5.90 -3.89
C GLY A 196 -8.95 -7.29 -4.45
#